data_fe7382675c971232d7e56fa1c6b7eefe
#
_entry.id   fe7382675c971232d7e56fa1c6b7eefe
#
_cell.length_a   1.000
_cell.length_b   1.000
_cell.length_c   1.000
_cell.angle_alpha   90.00
_cell.angle_beta   90.00
_cell.angle_gamma   90.00
#
_symmetry.space_group_name_H-M   'P 1'
#
loop_
_entity.id
_entity.type
_entity.pdbx_description
1 polymer ?
#
loop_
_entity_poly.entity_id
_entity_poly.type
_entity_poly.pdbx_seq_one_letter_code
_entity_poly.pdbx_strand_id
1 'polypeptide(L)'
;MARLPSITSKDQVAAKDRDAFDSIVASRGAVQGPFTMFLHSPEVAGRVADLGAYVRFEGSLDMKVRVLAAMTVAREFEAMYVWGAQTGGARKLGVPEEAIAAIRDNHSRGVRPEDAQIIDFTRQLLRRHRVDDASFKAMQSRFSNDELVQLTTAIGYYTLLSMTVNACELEPASGAEVLKV
;
A
#
# COMPACT_ATOMS: atom_id res chain seq x y z
N MET A 1 -17.73 -8.53 -8.87
CA MET A 1 -18.32 -7.16 -9.02
C MET A 1 -18.21 -6.48 -7.67
N ALA A 2 -17.69 -5.26 -7.60
CA ALA A 2 -17.55 -4.56 -6.31
C ALA A 2 -18.93 -4.40 -5.60
N ARG A 3 -18.91 -4.47 -4.26
CA ARG A 3 -20.13 -4.36 -3.42
C ARG A 3 -20.74 -2.96 -3.43
N LEU A 4 -19.93 -1.93 -3.71
CA LEU A 4 -20.38 -0.55 -3.87
C LEU A 4 -20.15 -0.10 -5.32
N PRO A 5 -21.00 0.79 -5.88
CA PRO A 5 -20.76 1.34 -7.21
C PRO A 5 -19.47 2.16 -7.21
N SER A 6 -18.63 1.98 -8.23
CA SER A 6 -17.40 2.75 -8.37
C SER A 6 -17.69 4.19 -8.73
N ILE A 7 -17.19 5.16 -7.95
CA ILE A 7 -17.21 6.57 -8.26
C ILE A 7 -15.97 6.90 -9.08
N THR A 8 -16.16 7.17 -10.37
CA THR A 8 -15.06 7.41 -11.34
C THR A 8 -15.14 8.75 -12.03
N SER A 9 -16.27 9.46 -11.88
CA SER A 9 -16.49 10.76 -12.49
C SER A 9 -17.00 11.78 -11.46
N LYS A 10 -16.71 13.05 -11.73
CA LYS A 10 -16.99 14.17 -10.82
C LYS A 10 -18.49 14.43 -10.62
N ASP A 11 -19.31 14.10 -11.60
CA ASP A 11 -20.75 14.24 -11.56
C ASP A 11 -21.44 13.25 -10.61
N GLN A 12 -20.77 12.14 -10.29
CA GLN A 12 -21.22 11.18 -9.28
C GLN A 12 -21.01 11.68 -7.84
N VAL A 13 -20.27 12.79 -7.66
CA VAL A 13 -19.98 13.39 -6.34
C VAL A 13 -20.87 14.63 -6.17
N ALA A 14 -21.46 14.79 -4.97
CA ALA A 14 -22.25 15.96 -4.65
C ALA A 14 -21.45 17.26 -4.86
N ALA A 15 -22.11 18.32 -5.36
CA ALA A 15 -21.41 19.55 -5.76
C ALA A 15 -20.52 20.16 -4.66
N LYS A 16 -20.95 20.06 -3.39
CA LYS A 16 -20.21 20.57 -2.22
C LYS A 16 -18.93 19.79 -1.91
N ASP A 17 -18.80 18.55 -2.43
CA ASP A 17 -17.72 17.61 -2.10
C ASP A 17 -16.76 17.38 -3.29
N ARG A 18 -16.93 18.10 -4.39
CA ARG A 18 -16.15 17.93 -5.63
C ARG A 18 -14.68 18.28 -5.48
N ASP A 19 -14.32 19.11 -4.50
CA ASP A 19 -12.94 19.44 -4.22
C ASP A 19 -12.13 18.21 -3.81
N ALA A 20 -12.74 17.25 -3.10
CA ALA A 20 -12.09 15.98 -2.77
C ALA A 20 -11.78 15.14 -4.03
N PHE A 21 -12.71 15.13 -5.01
CA PHE A 21 -12.48 14.47 -6.30
C PHE A 21 -11.34 15.13 -7.06
N ASP A 22 -11.35 16.46 -7.16
CA ASP A 22 -10.32 17.23 -7.87
C ASP A 22 -8.93 17.06 -7.24
N SER A 23 -8.83 17.07 -5.91
CA SER A 23 -7.57 16.81 -5.18
C SER A 23 -6.99 15.42 -5.49
N ILE A 24 -7.85 14.39 -5.56
CA ILE A 24 -7.42 13.04 -5.94
C ILE A 24 -6.90 13.02 -7.37
N VAL A 25 -7.60 13.66 -8.31
CA VAL A 25 -7.15 13.75 -9.71
C VAL A 25 -5.84 14.53 -9.81
N ALA A 26 -5.71 15.65 -9.11
CA ALA A 26 -4.49 16.47 -9.13
C ALA A 26 -3.26 15.68 -8.66
N SER A 27 -3.39 14.87 -7.61
CA SER A 27 -2.27 14.10 -7.04
C SER A 27 -1.98 12.77 -7.74
N ARG A 28 -2.94 12.19 -8.48
CA ARG A 28 -2.87 10.81 -9.03
C ARG A 28 -3.18 10.70 -10.51
N GLY A 29 -3.59 11.79 -11.15
CA GLY A 29 -3.99 11.83 -12.56
C GLY A 29 -5.43 11.35 -12.80
N ALA A 30 -5.96 10.45 -11.95
CA ALA A 30 -7.31 9.93 -12.07
C ALA A 30 -7.81 9.36 -10.73
N VAL A 31 -9.13 9.22 -10.60
CA VAL A 31 -9.75 8.45 -9.51
C VAL A 31 -9.78 6.98 -9.91
N GLN A 32 -8.98 6.17 -9.23
CA GLN A 32 -8.82 4.73 -9.51
C GLN A 32 -8.69 3.93 -8.20
N GLY A 33 -8.96 2.64 -8.29
CA GLY A 33 -8.77 1.70 -7.22
C GLY A 33 -9.54 2.05 -5.95
N PRO A 34 -8.93 1.98 -4.77
CA PRO A 34 -9.64 2.21 -3.51
C PRO A 34 -10.27 3.60 -3.41
N PHE A 35 -9.79 4.60 -4.18
CA PHE A 35 -10.37 5.94 -4.18
C PHE A 35 -11.76 5.98 -4.81
N THR A 36 -12.09 5.05 -5.71
CA THR A 36 -13.46 4.90 -6.21
C THR A 36 -14.45 4.50 -5.13
N MET A 37 -13.95 3.87 -4.05
CA MET A 37 -14.72 3.48 -2.86
C MET A 37 -14.69 4.59 -1.80
N PHE A 38 -13.51 5.18 -1.52
CA PHE A 38 -13.40 6.25 -0.53
C PHE A 38 -14.28 7.46 -0.85
N LEU A 39 -14.55 7.75 -2.12
CA LEU A 39 -15.39 8.87 -2.53
C LEU A 39 -16.87 8.74 -2.11
N HIS A 40 -17.30 7.56 -1.61
CA HIS A 40 -18.58 7.47 -0.89
C HIS A 40 -18.56 8.25 0.44
N SER A 41 -17.36 8.60 0.95
CA SER A 41 -17.13 9.52 2.06
C SER A 41 -16.03 10.52 1.63
N PRO A 42 -16.41 11.64 0.96
CA PRO A 42 -15.46 12.55 0.33
C PRO A 42 -14.42 13.13 1.30
N GLU A 43 -14.81 13.41 2.54
CA GLU A 43 -13.90 13.90 3.57
C GLU A 43 -12.82 12.85 3.91
N VAL A 44 -13.20 11.58 4.04
CA VAL A 44 -12.25 10.48 4.24
C VAL A 44 -11.34 10.35 3.01
N ALA A 45 -11.93 10.42 1.80
CA ALA A 45 -11.17 10.32 0.56
C ALA A 45 -10.07 11.38 0.45
N GLY A 46 -10.38 12.63 0.80
CA GLY A 46 -9.40 13.73 0.82
C GLY A 46 -8.25 13.45 1.80
N ARG A 47 -8.56 13.14 3.07
CA ARG A 47 -7.54 12.85 4.10
C ARG A 47 -6.65 11.64 3.74
N VAL A 48 -7.24 10.59 3.20
CA VAL A 48 -6.51 9.41 2.73
C VAL A 48 -5.66 9.74 1.50
N ALA A 49 -6.14 10.63 0.63
CA ALA A 49 -5.38 11.11 -0.52
C ALA A 49 -4.16 11.91 -0.10
N ASP A 50 -4.30 12.83 0.85
CA ASP A 50 -3.20 13.66 1.36
C ASP A 50 -2.13 12.81 2.03
N LEU A 51 -2.52 11.93 2.96
CA LEU A 51 -1.59 10.98 3.58
C LEU A 51 -0.90 10.11 2.52
N GLY A 52 -1.64 9.65 1.54
CA GLY A 52 -1.11 8.83 0.46
C GLY A 52 -0.20 9.58 -0.49
N ALA A 53 -0.36 10.88 -0.69
CA ALA A 53 0.57 11.72 -1.44
C ALA A 53 1.91 11.80 -0.71
N TYR A 54 1.88 12.10 0.59
CA TYR A 54 3.07 12.11 1.42
C TYR A 54 3.80 10.75 1.40
N VAL A 55 3.11 9.67 1.72
CA VAL A 55 3.68 8.31 1.75
C VAL A 55 4.32 7.90 0.42
N ARG A 56 3.75 8.33 -0.71
CA ARG A 56 4.17 7.85 -2.04
C ARG A 56 5.18 8.74 -2.73
N PHE A 57 5.16 10.05 -2.49
CA PHE A 57 5.85 11.02 -3.34
C PHE A 57 6.67 12.06 -2.58
N GLU A 58 6.35 12.36 -1.33
CA GLU A 58 6.91 13.51 -0.61
C GLU A 58 7.85 13.09 0.52
N GLY A 59 7.60 11.92 1.14
CA GLY A 59 8.42 11.42 2.23
C GLY A 59 9.84 11.04 1.81
N SER A 60 10.75 11.01 2.77
CA SER A 60 12.17 10.67 2.58
C SER A 60 12.44 9.16 2.50
N LEU A 61 11.47 8.33 2.87
CA LEU A 61 11.62 6.88 2.87
C LEU A 61 11.88 6.35 1.45
N ASP A 62 12.92 5.56 1.29
CA ASP A 62 13.27 4.94 0.00
C ASP A 62 12.08 4.20 -0.62
N MET A 63 11.86 4.43 -1.92
CA MET A 63 10.71 3.88 -2.64
C MET A 63 10.72 2.34 -2.69
N LYS A 64 11.89 1.68 -2.70
CA LYS A 64 11.98 0.22 -2.65
C LYS A 64 11.55 -0.31 -1.29
N VAL A 65 11.97 0.34 -0.21
CA VAL A 65 11.56 0.00 1.16
C VAL A 65 10.05 0.10 1.29
N ARG A 66 9.48 1.22 0.83
CA ARG A 66 8.04 1.43 0.85
C ARG A 66 7.27 0.38 0.05
N VAL A 67 7.72 0.04 -1.16
CA VAL A 67 7.01 -0.92 -2.01
C VAL A 67 7.12 -2.34 -1.46
N LEU A 68 8.25 -2.73 -0.88
CA LEU A 68 8.41 -4.02 -0.19
C LEU A 68 7.41 -4.15 0.98
N ALA A 69 7.29 -3.09 1.80
CA ALA A 69 6.31 -3.05 2.88
C ALA A 69 4.87 -3.13 2.34
N ALA A 70 4.54 -2.35 1.31
CA ALA A 70 3.23 -2.35 0.68
C ALA A 70 2.83 -3.72 0.10
N MET A 71 3.75 -4.39 -0.58
CA MET A 71 3.53 -5.74 -1.12
C MET A 71 3.36 -6.77 -0.01
N THR A 72 4.15 -6.66 1.07
CA THR A 72 4.02 -7.53 2.24
C THR A 72 2.65 -7.35 2.89
N VAL A 73 2.18 -6.11 3.06
CA VAL A 73 0.81 -5.84 3.54
C VAL A 73 -0.22 -6.46 2.61
N ALA A 74 -0.10 -6.23 1.29
CA ALA A 74 -1.04 -6.78 0.31
C ALA A 74 -1.11 -8.31 0.38
N ARG A 75 0.03 -8.99 0.61
CA ARG A 75 0.08 -10.45 0.76
C ARG A 75 -0.58 -10.91 2.07
N GLU A 76 -0.31 -10.22 3.19
CA GLU A 76 -0.88 -10.57 4.50
C GLU A 76 -2.41 -10.42 4.53
N PHE A 77 -2.94 -9.46 3.79
CA PHE A 77 -4.38 -9.22 3.64
C PHE A 77 -5.00 -9.93 2.43
N GLU A 78 -4.21 -10.65 1.64
CA GLU A 78 -4.66 -11.24 0.36
C GLU A 78 -5.38 -10.21 -0.55
N ALA A 79 -4.90 -8.97 -0.49
CA ALA A 79 -5.49 -7.83 -1.18
C ALA A 79 -5.04 -7.80 -2.65
N MET A 80 -5.76 -8.53 -3.50
CA MET A 80 -5.44 -8.74 -4.92
C MET A 80 -5.24 -7.44 -5.68
N TYR A 81 -6.11 -6.44 -5.43
CA TYR A 81 -5.99 -5.14 -6.06
C TYR A 81 -4.67 -4.44 -5.70
N VAL A 82 -4.35 -4.39 -4.39
CA VAL A 82 -3.13 -3.72 -3.92
C VAL A 82 -1.89 -4.47 -4.41
N TRP A 83 -1.91 -5.80 -4.36
CA TRP A 83 -0.83 -6.63 -4.89
C TRP A 83 -0.53 -6.30 -6.36
N GLY A 84 -1.53 -6.41 -7.24
CA GLY A 84 -1.37 -6.14 -8.67
C GLY A 84 -0.90 -4.71 -8.96
N ALA A 85 -1.41 -3.73 -8.21
CA ALA A 85 -0.99 -2.33 -8.35
C ALA A 85 0.47 -2.09 -7.92
N GLN A 86 0.99 -2.84 -6.94
CA GLN A 86 2.37 -2.65 -6.44
C GLN A 86 3.40 -3.47 -7.22
N THR A 87 3.07 -4.66 -7.70
CA THR A 87 4.02 -5.58 -8.35
C THR A 87 4.71 -4.96 -9.57
N GLY A 88 3.94 -4.31 -10.46
CA GLY A 88 4.51 -3.62 -11.62
C GLY A 88 5.44 -2.47 -11.25
N GLY A 89 5.10 -1.72 -10.20
CA GLY A 89 5.92 -0.64 -9.64
C GLY A 89 7.20 -1.16 -9.00
N ALA A 90 7.13 -2.28 -8.27
CA ALA A 90 8.28 -2.95 -7.66
C ALA A 90 9.34 -3.31 -8.69
N ARG A 91 8.93 -3.94 -9.81
CA ARG A 91 9.83 -4.29 -10.91
C ARG A 91 10.49 -3.06 -11.55
N LYS A 92 9.72 -2.00 -11.78
CA LYS A 92 10.24 -0.73 -12.32
C LYS A 92 11.27 -0.07 -11.38
N LEU A 93 11.12 -0.24 -10.08
CA LEU A 93 12.07 0.21 -9.06
C LEU A 93 13.29 -0.71 -8.92
N GLY A 94 13.33 -1.83 -9.64
CA GLY A 94 14.41 -2.80 -9.55
C GLY A 94 14.39 -3.61 -8.24
N VAL A 95 13.21 -3.90 -7.70
CA VAL A 95 13.06 -4.91 -6.65
C VAL A 95 13.32 -6.27 -7.27
N PRO A 96 14.22 -7.10 -6.68
CA PRO A 96 14.54 -8.41 -7.22
C PRO A 96 13.33 -9.35 -7.27
N GLU A 97 13.22 -10.17 -8.32
CA GLU A 97 12.11 -11.14 -8.46
C GLU A 97 12.06 -12.15 -7.32
N GLU A 98 13.22 -12.53 -6.75
CA GLU A 98 13.30 -13.39 -5.58
C GLU A 98 12.64 -12.76 -4.34
N ALA A 99 12.71 -11.42 -4.18
CA ALA A 99 12.02 -10.73 -3.09
C ALA A 99 10.50 -10.70 -3.34
N ILE A 100 10.08 -10.42 -4.58
CA ILE A 100 8.67 -10.47 -4.98
C ILE A 100 8.09 -11.88 -4.77
N ALA A 101 8.81 -12.91 -5.22
CA ALA A 101 8.42 -14.30 -5.04
C ALA A 101 8.34 -14.69 -3.55
N ALA A 102 9.33 -14.31 -2.74
CA ALA A 102 9.36 -14.60 -1.31
C ALA A 102 8.17 -13.95 -0.57
N ILE A 103 7.80 -12.72 -0.93
CA ILE A 103 6.61 -12.08 -0.37
C ILE A 103 5.35 -12.87 -0.80
N ARG A 104 5.20 -13.17 -2.10
CA ARG A 104 4.08 -13.93 -2.65
C ARG A 104 3.92 -15.28 -1.98
N ASP A 105 5.02 -16.01 -1.80
CA ASP A 105 5.06 -17.36 -1.25
C ASP A 105 5.14 -17.37 0.29
N ASN A 106 4.95 -16.19 0.90
CA ASN A 106 4.82 -15.95 2.34
C ASN A 106 6.06 -16.34 3.18
N HIS A 107 7.25 -16.10 2.65
CA HIS A 107 8.51 -16.27 3.37
C HIS A 107 9.48 -15.10 3.11
N SER A 108 10.66 -15.11 3.75
CA SER A 108 11.77 -14.17 3.53
C SER A 108 13.09 -14.89 3.22
N ARG A 109 13.06 -16.21 2.96
CA ARG A 109 14.26 -17.02 2.67
C ARG A 109 14.75 -16.75 1.25
N GLY A 110 16.08 -16.72 1.06
CA GLY A 110 16.70 -16.51 -0.25
C GLY A 110 16.65 -15.07 -0.75
N VAL A 111 16.17 -14.15 0.09
CA VAL A 111 16.11 -12.71 -0.18
C VAL A 111 17.35 -12.05 0.43
N ARG A 112 17.79 -10.95 -0.13
CA ARG A 112 18.88 -10.14 0.46
C ARG A 112 18.52 -9.77 1.91
N PRO A 113 19.50 -9.80 2.84
CA PRO A 113 19.24 -9.52 4.26
C PRO A 113 18.48 -8.20 4.51
N GLU A 114 18.82 -7.16 3.77
CA GLU A 114 18.18 -5.85 3.90
C GLU A 114 16.71 -5.85 3.46
N ASP A 115 16.34 -6.62 2.45
CA ASP A 115 14.96 -6.76 2.00
C ASP A 115 14.17 -7.67 2.95
N ALA A 116 14.78 -8.77 3.40
CA ALA A 116 14.21 -9.69 4.39
C ALA A 116 13.83 -8.95 5.68
N GLN A 117 14.69 -8.05 6.17
CA GLN A 117 14.40 -7.23 7.36
C GLN A 117 13.12 -6.40 7.21
N ILE A 118 12.90 -5.78 6.03
CA ILE A 118 11.68 -5.00 5.78
C ILE A 118 10.45 -5.90 5.79
N ILE A 119 10.53 -7.04 5.11
CA ILE A 119 9.45 -8.03 5.03
C ILE A 119 9.09 -8.54 6.43
N ASP A 120 10.10 -8.95 7.21
CA ASP A 120 9.89 -9.52 8.53
C ASP A 120 9.40 -8.48 9.56
N PHE A 121 9.93 -7.24 9.51
CA PHE A 121 9.43 -6.12 10.30
C PHE A 121 7.94 -5.87 10.03
N THR A 122 7.56 -5.80 8.76
CA THR A 122 6.18 -5.59 8.34
C THR A 122 5.27 -6.73 8.83
N ARG A 123 5.70 -7.98 8.67
CA ARG A 123 4.95 -9.16 9.15
C ARG A 123 4.79 -9.20 10.65
N GLN A 124 5.83 -8.84 11.42
CA GLN A 124 5.72 -8.77 12.87
C GLN A 124 4.65 -7.77 13.30
N LEU A 125 4.64 -6.56 12.71
CA LEU A 125 3.61 -5.58 13.00
C LEU A 125 2.19 -6.08 12.68
N LEU A 126 2.01 -6.73 11.54
CA LEU A 126 0.70 -7.18 11.09
C LEU A 126 0.19 -8.41 11.86
N ARG A 127 1.08 -9.35 12.17
CA ARG A 127 0.71 -10.64 12.78
C ARG A 127 0.75 -10.64 14.30
N ARG A 128 1.73 -9.92 14.89
CA ARG A 128 1.97 -9.89 16.33
C ARG A 128 1.58 -8.56 16.96
N HIS A 129 1.24 -7.56 16.15
CA HIS A 129 0.89 -6.18 16.55
C HIS A 129 2.02 -5.45 17.28
N ARG A 130 3.23 -5.95 17.17
CA ARG A 130 4.47 -5.39 17.74
C ARG A 130 5.70 -5.95 17.02
N VAL A 131 6.82 -5.27 17.17
CA VAL A 131 8.13 -5.70 16.67
C VAL A 131 8.99 -6.08 17.87
N ASP A 132 9.77 -7.16 17.79
CA ASP A 132 10.72 -7.52 18.82
C ASP A 132 11.95 -6.59 18.83
N ASP A 133 12.65 -6.52 19.97
CA ASP A 133 13.76 -5.60 20.18
C ASP A 133 14.92 -5.81 19.19
N ALA A 134 15.19 -7.05 18.79
CA ALA A 134 16.28 -7.37 17.88
C ALA A 134 15.96 -6.81 16.47
N SER A 135 14.75 -7.06 15.97
CA SER A 135 14.26 -6.53 14.70
C SER A 135 14.21 -5.00 14.71
N PHE A 136 13.73 -4.40 15.81
CA PHE A 136 13.67 -2.94 15.93
C PHE A 136 15.07 -2.32 15.91
N LYS A 137 16.04 -2.87 16.66
CA LYS A 137 17.43 -2.40 16.67
C LYS A 137 18.09 -2.55 15.29
N ALA A 138 17.84 -3.65 14.59
CA ALA A 138 18.34 -3.84 13.23
C ALA A 138 17.80 -2.77 12.26
N MET A 139 16.55 -2.37 12.40
CA MET A 139 15.97 -1.27 11.61
C MET A 139 16.56 0.09 12.03
N GLN A 140 16.73 0.36 13.33
CA GLN A 140 17.36 1.60 13.82
C GLN A 140 18.81 1.78 13.35
N SER A 141 19.54 0.71 13.07
CA SER A 141 20.89 0.82 12.51
C SER A 141 20.94 1.25 11.05
N ARG A 142 19.79 1.23 10.36
CA ARG A 142 19.67 1.54 8.91
C ARG A 142 18.85 2.79 8.63
N PHE A 143 17.91 3.10 9.48
CA PHE A 143 16.92 4.15 9.26
C PHE A 143 16.92 5.15 10.41
N SER A 144 16.76 6.41 10.09
CA SER A 144 16.48 7.45 11.07
C SER A 144 15.13 7.22 11.77
N ASN A 145 14.91 7.90 12.88
CA ASN A 145 13.62 7.85 13.57
C ASN A 145 12.47 8.33 12.65
N ASP A 146 12.72 9.31 11.82
CA ASP A 146 11.76 9.83 10.85
C ASP A 146 11.40 8.75 9.82
N GLU A 147 12.38 8.09 9.21
CA GLU A 147 12.14 7.01 8.24
C GLU A 147 11.43 5.80 8.86
N LEU A 148 11.71 5.47 10.14
CA LEU A 148 10.99 4.42 10.86
C LEU A 148 9.52 4.77 11.08
N VAL A 149 9.22 6.02 11.39
CA VAL A 149 7.84 6.52 11.50
C VAL A 149 7.17 6.50 10.12
N GLN A 150 7.86 6.92 9.08
CA GLN A 150 7.33 6.85 7.70
C GLN A 150 7.08 5.41 7.25
N LEU A 151 7.94 4.46 7.59
CA LEU A 151 7.74 3.04 7.28
C LEU A 151 6.50 2.49 7.99
N THR A 152 6.35 2.75 9.29
CA THR A 152 5.14 2.32 10.02
C THR A 152 3.88 2.99 9.48
N THR A 153 3.97 4.26 9.10
CA THR A 153 2.88 4.99 8.44
C THR A 153 2.52 4.36 7.09
N ALA A 154 3.51 4.00 6.28
CA ALA A 154 3.28 3.32 5.01
C ALA A 154 2.60 1.95 5.20
N ILE A 155 3.04 1.16 6.19
CA ILE A 155 2.40 -0.11 6.54
C ILE A 155 0.93 0.10 6.92
N GLY A 156 0.65 1.07 7.79
CA GLY A 156 -0.73 1.41 8.20
C GLY A 156 -1.57 1.92 7.04
N TYR A 157 -1.02 2.77 6.19
CA TYR A 157 -1.69 3.28 5.00
C TYR A 157 -2.08 2.15 4.03
N TYR A 158 -1.16 1.25 3.69
CA TYR A 158 -1.47 0.13 2.80
C TYR A 158 -2.40 -0.90 3.45
N THR A 159 -2.38 -1.03 4.79
CA THR A 159 -3.38 -1.81 5.54
C THR A 159 -4.78 -1.22 5.36
N LEU A 160 -4.94 0.10 5.53
CA LEU A 160 -6.20 0.79 5.27
C LEU A 160 -6.71 0.54 3.85
N LEU A 161 -5.84 0.67 2.85
CA LEU A 161 -6.21 0.41 1.45
C LEU A 161 -6.63 -1.06 1.25
N SER A 162 -5.87 -2.01 1.79
CA SER A 162 -6.14 -3.45 1.68
C SER A 162 -7.48 -3.82 2.32
N MET A 163 -7.77 -3.30 3.50
CA MET A 163 -9.06 -3.51 4.16
C MET A 163 -10.22 -2.95 3.33
N THR A 164 -10.05 -1.76 2.75
CA THR A 164 -11.10 -1.13 1.93
C THR A 164 -11.37 -1.92 0.66
N VAL A 165 -10.32 -2.31 -0.09
CA VAL A 165 -10.52 -3.08 -1.34
C VAL A 165 -11.11 -4.45 -1.07
N ASN A 166 -10.72 -5.11 0.03
CA ASN A 166 -11.26 -6.40 0.42
C ASN A 166 -12.72 -6.30 0.90
N ALA A 167 -13.04 -5.32 1.76
CA ALA A 167 -14.40 -5.11 2.23
C ALA A 167 -15.38 -4.80 1.09
N CYS A 168 -14.93 -4.04 0.09
CA CYS A 168 -15.73 -3.67 -1.08
C CYS A 168 -15.64 -4.68 -2.23
N GLU A 169 -14.84 -5.74 -2.13
CA GLU A 169 -14.57 -6.71 -3.19
C GLU A 169 -14.14 -6.05 -4.51
N LEU A 170 -13.22 -5.08 -4.40
CA LEU A 170 -12.71 -4.39 -5.57
C LEU A 170 -11.76 -5.31 -6.35
N GLU A 171 -12.12 -5.59 -7.59
CA GLU A 171 -11.32 -6.45 -8.47
C GLU A 171 -10.04 -5.75 -8.94
N PRO A 172 -8.92 -6.47 -9.10
CA PRO A 172 -7.69 -5.92 -9.68
C PRO A 172 -7.93 -5.46 -11.13
N ALA A 173 -7.07 -4.58 -11.63
CA ALA A 173 -7.14 -4.16 -13.02
C ALA A 173 -6.95 -5.36 -13.96
N SER A 174 -7.59 -5.31 -15.13
CA SER A 174 -7.44 -6.38 -16.14
C SER A 174 -5.97 -6.60 -16.50
N GLY A 175 -5.52 -7.84 -16.47
CA GLY A 175 -4.12 -8.23 -16.74
C GLY A 175 -3.15 -7.96 -15.59
N ALA A 176 -3.61 -7.47 -14.44
CA ALA A 176 -2.75 -7.34 -13.27
C ALA A 176 -2.37 -8.73 -12.72
N GLU A 177 -1.16 -8.83 -12.17
CA GLU A 177 -0.73 -10.04 -11.47
C GLU A 177 -1.58 -10.21 -10.19
N VAL A 178 -2.07 -11.42 -9.96
CA VAL A 178 -2.86 -11.76 -8.78
C VAL A 178 -2.14 -12.78 -7.92
N LEU A 179 -2.42 -12.75 -6.62
CA LEU A 179 -1.97 -13.78 -5.69
C LEU A 179 -2.72 -15.09 -5.98
N LYS A 180 -2.00 -16.19 -5.92
CA LYS A 180 -2.61 -17.54 -5.84
C LYS A 180 -2.83 -17.83 -4.35
N VAL A 181 -4.02 -17.75 -3.89
CA VAL A 181 -4.48 -18.08 -2.53
C VAL A 181 -5.14 -19.44 -2.54
#